data_0cc58aa1284ba90936ead503d4b298da
#
_entry.id   0cc58aa1284ba90936ead503d4b298da
#
_cell.length_a   1.000
_cell.length_b   1.000
_cell.length_c   1.000
_cell.angle_alpha   90.00
_cell.angle_beta   90.00
_cell.angle_gamma   90.00
#
_symmetry.space_group_name_H-M   'P 1'
#
loop_
_entity.id
_entity.type
_entity.pdbx_description
1 polymer ?
#
loop_
_entity_poly.entity_id
_entity_poly.type
_entity_poly.pdbx_seq_one_letter_code
_entity_poly.pdbx_strand_id
1 'polypeptide(L)'
;GLANSSTVTRGRLSGFGGAPNMGHDPHGRRHATPAWLNMITEPDPMQRGKKLVVQMVETFQAGVKPTFVETLDAVEVAKTSGMPLAPVLIYGDDVTHVLTEEGIAYLYRAESLEERRAMVAAVAGITDIGLGVDAKRVAALRQSGKVVYPE
;
A
#
# COMPACT_ATOMS: atom_id res chain seq x y z
N GLY A 1 8.01 -1.09 3.76
CA GLY A 1 7.84 -1.43 2.35
C GLY A 1 6.58 -2.22 1.99
N LEU A 2 5.74 -2.59 2.98
CA LEU A 2 4.53 -3.37 2.70
C LEU A 2 3.31 -2.50 2.33
N ALA A 3 3.42 -1.17 2.42
CA ALA A 3 2.31 -0.24 2.21
C ALA A 3 1.10 -0.49 3.14
N ASN A 4 1.32 -0.97 4.36
CA ASN A 4 0.29 -0.98 5.38
C ASN A 4 -0.25 0.42 5.59
N SER A 5 -1.55 0.57 5.76
CA SER A 5 -2.17 1.87 5.97
C SER A 5 -3.02 1.93 7.23
N SER A 6 -3.05 3.10 7.84
CA SER A 6 -3.90 3.43 8.97
C SER A 6 -4.45 4.85 8.78
N THR A 7 -5.70 5.06 9.16
CA THR A 7 -6.37 6.37 9.08
C THR A 7 -6.77 6.89 10.45
N VAL A 8 -5.95 6.66 11.46
CA VAL A 8 -6.19 7.18 12.80
C VAL A 8 -5.82 8.65 12.87
N THR A 9 -6.76 9.47 13.26
CA THR A 9 -6.56 10.91 13.49
C THR A 9 -7.13 11.29 14.84
N ARG A 10 -6.30 11.81 15.74
CA ARG A 10 -6.69 12.28 17.08
C ARG A 10 -7.52 11.26 17.87
N GLY A 11 -7.10 10.00 17.88
CA GLY A 11 -7.78 8.90 18.57
C GLY A 11 -9.08 8.44 17.91
N ARG A 12 -9.36 8.86 16.69
CA ARG A 12 -10.52 8.43 15.91
C ARG A 12 -10.10 7.75 14.64
N LEU A 13 -10.82 6.70 14.26
CA LEU A 13 -10.72 6.09 12.95
C LEU A 13 -11.55 6.93 11.96
N SER A 14 -10.94 7.36 10.86
CA SER A 14 -11.62 8.08 9.79
C SER A 14 -11.44 7.37 8.46
N GLY A 15 -12.39 7.50 7.54
CA GLY A 15 -12.32 6.89 6.21
C GLY A 15 -12.38 5.36 6.22
N PHE A 16 -13.06 4.77 7.20
CA PHE A 16 -13.03 3.32 7.45
C PHE A 16 -13.94 2.50 6.53
N GLY A 17 -14.93 3.09 5.91
CA GLY A 17 -16.07 2.38 5.32
C GLY A 17 -15.74 1.20 4.41
N GLY A 18 -15.06 1.42 3.30
CA GLY A 18 -14.80 0.37 2.30
C GLY A 18 -13.47 -0.36 2.47
N ALA A 19 -12.49 0.24 3.14
CA ALA A 19 -11.12 -0.26 3.16
C ALA A 19 -10.95 -1.69 3.69
N PRO A 20 -11.65 -2.14 4.76
CA PRO A 20 -11.53 -3.51 5.25
C PRO A 20 -11.98 -4.58 4.26
N ASN A 21 -12.76 -4.20 3.26
CA ASN A 21 -13.31 -5.13 2.26
C ASN A 21 -12.45 -5.23 1.00
N MET A 22 -11.42 -4.41 0.87
CA MET A 22 -10.61 -4.34 -0.35
C MET A 22 -9.52 -5.40 -0.43
N GLY A 23 -9.04 -5.90 0.71
CA GLY A 23 -7.94 -6.84 0.74
C GLY A 23 -8.40 -8.29 0.77
N HIS A 24 -7.59 -9.16 0.19
CA HIS A 24 -7.68 -10.59 0.40
C HIS A 24 -6.71 -11.00 1.50
N ASP A 25 -7.22 -11.70 2.49
CA ASP A 25 -6.40 -12.33 3.52
C ASP A 25 -6.31 -13.83 3.24
N PRO A 26 -5.13 -14.36 2.87
CA PRO A 26 -4.96 -15.78 2.57
C PRO A 26 -5.26 -16.70 3.77
N HIS A 27 -5.29 -16.15 4.98
CA HIS A 27 -5.66 -16.90 6.19
C HIS A 27 -7.16 -16.85 6.50
N GLY A 28 -7.98 -16.31 5.61
CA GLY A 28 -9.43 -16.27 5.77
C GLY A 28 -9.94 -15.36 6.88
N ARG A 29 -9.11 -14.47 7.40
CA ARG A 29 -9.51 -13.51 8.45
C ARG A 29 -10.46 -12.43 7.96
N ARG A 30 -10.60 -12.28 6.65
CA ARG A 30 -11.43 -11.28 6.01
C ARG A 30 -12.24 -11.92 4.88
N HIS A 31 -13.20 -11.31 4.42
CA HIS A 31 -14.19 -11.57 3.37
C HIS A 31 -13.83 -12.52 2.20
N ALA A 32 -12.93 -13.48 2.40
CA ALA A 32 -12.61 -14.51 1.43
C ALA A 32 -13.77 -15.52 1.35
N THR A 33 -14.71 -15.26 0.46
CA THR A 33 -15.80 -16.21 0.18
C THR A 33 -15.31 -17.37 -0.68
N PRO A 34 -15.98 -18.54 -0.66
CA PRO A 34 -15.66 -19.63 -1.58
C PRO A 34 -15.65 -19.21 -3.05
N ALA A 35 -16.58 -18.34 -3.45
CA ALA A 35 -16.62 -17.80 -4.81
C ALA A 35 -15.37 -16.96 -5.16
N TRP A 36 -14.92 -16.13 -4.23
CA TRP A 36 -13.68 -15.37 -4.38
C TRP A 36 -12.46 -16.29 -4.51
N LEU A 37 -12.35 -17.28 -3.63
CA LEU A 37 -11.24 -18.24 -3.65
C LEU A 37 -11.22 -19.02 -4.96
N ASN A 38 -12.34 -19.51 -5.42
CA ASN A 38 -12.46 -20.21 -6.71
C ASN A 38 -12.01 -19.32 -7.87
N MET A 39 -12.43 -18.05 -7.87
CA MET A 39 -12.06 -17.11 -8.93
C MET A 39 -10.55 -16.84 -8.99
N ILE A 40 -9.87 -16.67 -7.86
CA ILE A 40 -8.44 -16.36 -7.83
C ILE A 40 -7.55 -17.60 -8.00
N THR A 41 -8.08 -18.79 -7.78
CA THR A 41 -7.36 -20.06 -7.94
C THR A 41 -7.68 -20.77 -9.25
N GLU A 42 -8.46 -20.18 -10.13
CA GLU A 42 -8.78 -20.71 -11.45
C GLU A 42 -7.49 -21.10 -12.20
N PRO A 43 -7.34 -22.35 -12.65
CA PRO A 43 -6.12 -22.81 -13.35
C PRO A 43 -5.85 -22.06 -14.64
N ASP A 44 -6.88 -21.71 -15.41
CA ASP A 44 -6.72 -20.95 -16.65
C ASP A 44 -6.36 -19.49 -16.35
N PRO A 45 -5.13 -19.04 -16.71
CA PRO A 45 -4.70 -17.66 -16.44
C PRO A 45 -5.58 -16.59 -17.11
N MET A 46 -6.26 -16.94 -18.21
CA MET A 46 -7.15 -16.01 -18.94
C MET A 46 -8.48 -15.81 -18.25
N GLN A 47 -8.92 -16.79 -17.49
CA GLN A 47 -10.18 -16.77 -16.74
C GLN A 47 -9.99 -16.44 -15.26
N ARG A 48 -8.74 -16.54 -14.79
CA ARG A 48 -8.40 -16.25 -13.38
C ARG A 48 -8.70 -14.80 -13.04
N GLY A 49 -9.49 -14.60 -12.00
CA GLY A 49 -9.72 -13.30 -11.40
C GLY A 49 -8.43 -12.67 -10.88
N LYS A 50 -8.27 -11.39 -11.10
CA LYS A 50 -7.11 -10.62 -10.64
C LYS A 50 -7.54 -9.65 -9.56
N LYS A 51 -6.81 -9.68 -8.44
CA LYS A 51 -7.00 -8.68 -7.40
C LYS A 51 -6.44 -7.34 -7.88
N LEU A 52 -7.19 -6.28 -7.64
CA LEU A 52 -6.77 -4.91 -7.85
C LEU A 52 -7.08 -4.11 -6.57
N VAL A 53 -6.03 -3.74 -5.85
CA VAL A 53 -6.12 -2.88 -4.67
C VAL A 53 -5.19 -1.68 -4.87
N VAL A 54 -5.78 -0.53 -5.16
CA VAL A 54 -5.05 0.71 -5.40
C VAL A 54 -5.18 1.59 -4.16
N GLN A 55 -4.04 1.96 -3.58
CA GLN A 55 -3.98 3.06 -2.61
C GLN A 55 -3.66 4.33 -3.36
N MET A 56 -4.59 5.28 -3.33
CA MET A 56 -4.39 6.63 -3.86
C MET A 56 -4.25 7.59 -2.68
N VAL A 57 -3.10 8.19 -2.55
CA VAL A 57 -2.75 9.06 -1.43
C VAL A 57 -1.92 10.25 -1.89
N GLU A 58 -2.08 11.39 -1.24
CA GLU A 58 -1.17 12.52 -1.38
C GLU A 58 0.11 12.26 -0.58
N THR A 59 1.25 12.75 -1.06
CA THR A 59 2.53 12.60 -0.33
C THR A 59 2.55 13.41 0.95
N PHE A 60 1.79 14.52 1.01
CA PHE A 60 1.59 15.33 2.22
C PHE A 60 0.11 15.57 2.51
N GLN A 61 -0.30 15.34 3.74
CA GLN A 61 -1.62 15.71 4.22
C GLN A 61 -1.65 17.18 4.63
N ALA A 62 -2.65 17.92 4.16
CA ALA A 62 -2.79 19.35 4.41
C ALA A 62 -1.50 20.16 4.10
N GLY A 63 -0.69 19.68 3.16
CA GLY A 63 0.55 20.33 2.72
C GLY A 63 1.71 20.32 3.70
N VAL A 64 1.56 19.71 4.88
CA VAL A 64 2.59 19.83 5.94
C VAL A 64 2.95 18.50 6.62
N LYS A 65 2.10 17.49 6.57
CA LYS A 65 2.32 16.24 7.27
C LYS A 65 2.60 15.11 6.27
N PRO A 66 3.80 14.48 6.31
CA PRO A 66 4.09 13.37 5.41
C PRO A 66 3.11 12.22 5.59
N THR A 67 2.63 11.67 4.48
CA THR A 67 1.77 10.48 4.48
C THR A 67 2.60 9.21 4.64
N PHE A 68 3.78 9.18 4.04
CA PHE A 68 4.68 8.04 4.11
C PHE A 68 5.58 8.12 5.36
N VAL A 69 5.70 7.01 6.05
CA VAL A 69 6.55 6.86 7.24
C VAL A 69 7.44 5.63 7.12
N GLU A 70 8.61 5.66 7.74
CA GLU A 70 9.57 4.55 7.70
C GLU A 70 8.96 3.28 8.30
N THR A 71 8.25 3.43 9.40
CA THR A 71 7.63 2.32 10.11
C THR A 71 6.23 2.72 10.54
N LEU A 72 5.25 1.89 10.23
CA LEU A 72 3.91 1.98 10.79
C LEU A 72 3.74 0.83 11.80
N ASP A 73 3.96 1.12 13.07
CA ASP A 73 3.65 0.21 14.16
C ASP A 73 2.21 0.42 14.63
N ALA A 74 1.34 -0.45 14.20
CA ALA A 74 -0.08 -0.34 14.52
C ALA A 74 -0.38 -0.51 16.02
N VAL A 75 0.48 -1.22 16.76
CA VAL A 75 0.35 -1.39 18.22
C VAL A 75 0.68 -0.09 18.92
N GLU A 76 1.75 0.58 18.54
CA GLU A 76 2.10 1.91 19.07
C GLU A 76 1.06 2.97 18.69
N VAL A 77 0.52 2.92 17.49
CA VAL A 77 -0.60 3.80 17.08
C VAL A 77 -1.83 3.55 17.97
N ALA A 78 -2.16 2.29 18.26
CA ALA A 78 -3.27 1.96 19.17
C ALA A 78 -3.05 2.54 20.57
N LYS A 79 -1.87 2.33 21.15
CA LYS A 79 -1.52 2.86 22.48
C LYS A 79 -1.60 4.40 22.53
N THR A 80 -0.95 5.07 21.57
CA THR A 80 -0.87 6.52 21.52
C THR A 80 -2.24 7.17 21.31
N SER A 81 -3.12 6.51 20.55
CA SER A 81 -4.46 7.02 20.24
C SER A 81 -5.55 6.48 21.19
N GLY A 82 -5.21 5.65 22.17
CA GLY A 82 -6.16 5.05 23.10
C GLY A 82 -7.15 4.09 22.45
N MET A 83 -6.76 3.43 21.36
CA MET A 83 -7.61 2.48 20.65
C MET A 83 -7.45 1.06 21.23
N PRO A 84 -8.55 0.29 21.36
CA PRO A 84 -8.49 -1.07 21.90
C PRO A 84 -7.84 -2.09 20.97
N LEU A 85 -7.74 -1.79 19.67
CA LEU A 85 -7.20 -2.67 18.62
C LEU A 85 -6.26 -1.91 17.71
N ALA A 86 -5.29 -2.61 17.16
CA ALA A 86 -4.35 -2.05 16.18
C ALA A 86 -5.08 -1.64 14.87
N PRO A 87 -5.02 -0.37 14.48
CA PRO A 87 -5.85 0.19 13.41
C PRO A 87 -5.20 0.03 12.03
N VAL A 88 -4.93 -1.18 11.60
CA VAL A 88 -4.50 -1.46 10.22
C VAL A 88 -5.74 -1.64 9.35
N LEU A 89 -5.92 -0.79 8.36
CA LEU A 89 -7.08 -0.82 7.46
C LEU A 89 -6.85 -1.73 6.26
N ILE A 90 -5.68 -1.65 5.63
CA ILE A 90 -5.29 -2.47 4.50
C ILE A 90 -3.94 -3.08 4.83
N TYR A 91 -3.82 -4.39 4.66
CA TYR A 91 -2.53 -5.04 4.74
C TYR A 91 -1.73 -4.77 3.47
N GLY A 92 -0.47 -4.40 3.64
CA GLY A 92 0.39 -4.00 2.53
C GLY A 92 0.59 -5.08 1.46
N ASP A 93 0.57 -6.35 1.85
CA ASP A 93 0.66 -7.48 0.92
C ASP A 93 -0.51 -7.51 -0.07
N ASP A 94 -1.66 -6.97 0.32
CA ASP A 94 -2.85 -6.90 -0.52
C ASP A 94 -2.82 -5.74 -1.52
N VAL A 95 -1.98 -4.73 -1.28
CA VAL A 95 -1.89 -3.56 -2.15
C VAL A 95 -1.15 -3.92 -3.44
N THR A 96 -1.81 -3.68 -4.55
CA THR A 96 -1.24 -3.93 -5.89
C THR A 96 -0.61 -2.69 -6.50
N HIS A 97 -1.12 -1.51 -6.16
CA HIS A 97 -0.65 -0.23 -6.69
C HIS A 97 -0.64 0.84 -5.60
N VAL A 98 0.35 1.71 -5.64
CA VAL A 98 0.32 2.99 -4.94
C VAL A 98 0.35 4.10 -5.97
N LEU A 99 -0.64 4.98 -5.92
CA LEU A 99 -0.77 6.16 -6.76
C LEU A 99 -0.64 7.40 -5.90
N THR A 100 0.25 8.30 -6.29
CA THR A 100 0.42 9.61 -5.69
C THR A 100 0.42 10.69 -6.77
N GLU A 101 0.52 11.95 -6.41
CA GLU A 101 0.73 13.06 -7.36
C GLU A 101 2.08 12.95 -8.09
N GLU A 102 3.04 12.21 -7.54
CA GLU A 102 4.34 11.99 -8.14
C GLU A 102 4.31 10.89 -9.21
N GLY A 103 3.47 9.85 -9.04
CA GLY A 103 3.42 8.75 -9.99
C GLY A 103 2.72 7.50 -9.49
N ILE A 104 2.94 6.40 -10.19
CA ILE A 104 2.35 5.10 -9.90
C ILE A 104 3.46 4.07 -9.65
N ALA A 105 3.38 3.36 -8.53
CA ALA A 105 4.16 2.17 -8.24
C ALA A 105 3.30 0.91 -8.43
N TYR A 106 3.71 0.02 -9.33
CA TYR A 106 3.03 -1.25 -9.62
C TYR A 106 3.54 -2.35 -8.70
N LEU A 107 3.14 -2.32 -7.42
CA LEU A 107 3.70 -3.16 -6.36
C LEU A 107 3.59 -4.66 -6.62
N TYR A 108 2.59 -5.11 -7.39
CA TYR A 108 2.44 -6.51 -7.78
C TYR A 108 3.57 -7.03 -8.68
N ARG A 109 4.40 -6.13 -9.25
CA ARG A 109 5.58 -6.45 -10.07
C ARG A 109 6.86 -6.59 -9.26
N ALA A 110 6.82 -6.29 -7.97
CA ALA A 110 8.00 -6.39 -7.12
C ALA A 110 8.44 -7.85 -6.96
N GLU A 111 9.74 -8.10 -7.12
CA GLU A 111 10.35 -9.42 -7.01
C GLU A 111 10.89 -9.70 -5.61
N SER A 112 10.99 -8.66 -4.78
CA SER A 112 11.42 -8.75 -3.39
C SER A 112 10.76 -7.68 -2.53
N LEU A 113 10.81 -7.88 -1.21
CA LEU A 113 10.34 -6.87 -0.26
C LEU A 113 11.16 -5.58 -0.33
N GLU A 114 12.47 -5.70 -0.55
CA GLU A 114 13.36 -4.56 -0.72
C GLU A 114 13.00 -3.75 -1.96
N GLU A 115 12.76 -4.43 -3.09
CA GLU A 115 12.32 -3.77 -4.31
C GLU A 115 10.97 -3.09 -4.13
N ARG A 116 10.02 -3.77 -3.48
CA ARG A 116 8.71 -3.21 -3.16
C ARG A 116 8.83 -1.94 -2.32
N ARG A 117 9.72 -1.93 -1.32
CA ARG A 117 10.03 -0.76 -0.50
C ARG A 117 10.57 0.39 -1.34
N ALA A 118 11.52 0.12 -2.24
CA ALA A 118 12.08 1.12 -3.15
C ALA A 118 11.02 1.69 -4.11
N MET A 119 10.08 0.87 -4.57
CA MET A 119 8.96 1.31 -5.41
C MET A 119 8.02 2.26 -4.67
N VAL A 120 7.68 1.97 -3.41
CA VAL A 120 6.88 2.87 -2.56
C VAL A 120 7.63 4.19 -2.34
N ALA A 121 8.92 4.12 -2.01
CA ALA A 121 9.75 5.31 -1.80
C ALA A 121 9.86 6.17 -3.07
N ALA A 122 9.95 5.55 -4.24
CA ALA A 122 10.03 6.26 -5.52
C ALA A 122 8.82 7.16 -5.82
N VAL A 123 7.66 6.89 -5.24
CA VAL A 123 6.45 7.71 -5.40
C VAL A 123 6.07 8.48 -4.15
N ALA A 124 6.96 8.53 -3.15
CA ALA A 124 6.71 9.22 -1.89
C ALA A 124 7.05 10.73 -1.91
N GLY A 125 7.46 11.25 -3.07
CA GLY A 125 7.74 12.68 -3.27
C GLY A 125 8.90 13.20 -2.43
N ILE A 126 8.84 14.46 -2.04
CA ILE A 126 9.88 15.16 -1.26
C ILE A 126 9.80 14.87 0.25
N THR A 127 9.20 13.76 0.63
CA THR A 127 9.25 13.26 2.02
C THR A 127 10.61 12.65 2.34
N ASP A 128 10.93 12.46 3.63
CA ASP A 128 12.17 11.78 4.04
C ASP A 128 12.32 10.40 3.39
N ILE A 129 11.21 9.70 3.20
CA ILE A 129 11.16 8.39 2.52
C ILE A 129 11.54 8.52 1.05
N GLY A 130 10.93 9.47 0.32
CA GLY A 130 11.20 9.68 -1.10
C GLY A 130 12.60 10.23 -1.37
N LEU A 131 13.08 11.15 -0.54
CA LEU A 131 14.43 11.70 -0.63
C LEU A 131 15.52 10.69 -0.26
N GLY A 132 15.18 9.70 0.56
CA GLY A 132 16.12 8.65 1.00
C GLY A 132 16.32 7.53 -0.02
N VAL A 133 15.55 7.47 -1.10
CA VAL A 133 15.70 6.40 -2.10
C VAL A 133 16.87 6.67 -3.06
N ASP A 134 17.62 5.64 -3.39
CA ASP A 134 18.74 5.73 -4.33
C ASP A 134 18.28 6.08 -5.76
N ALA A 135 18.82 7.14 -6.34
CA ALA A 135 18.42 7.62 -7.66
C ALA A 135 18.67 6.60 -8.79
N LYS A 136 19.74 5.78 -8.69
CA LYS A 136 20.01 4.73 -9.68
C LYS A 136 18.96 3.62 -9.59
N ARG A 137 18.53 3.31 -8.36
CA ARG A 137 17.45 2.35 -8.12
C ARG A 137 16.13 2.85 -8.73
N VAL A 138 15.79 4.12 -8.53
CA VAL A 138 14.61 4.75 -9.13
C VAL A 138 14.67 4.69 -10.66
N ALA A 139 15.83 5.02 -11.25
CA ALA A 139 16.00 4.94 -12.71
C ALA A 139 15.76 3.51 -13.25
N ALA A 140 16.28 2.50 -12.57
CA ALA A 140 16.05 1.10 -12.95
C ALA A 140 14.58 0.69 -12.83
N LEU A 141 13.88 1.12 -11.78
CA LEU A 141 12.45 0.87 -11.60
C LEU A 141 11.60 1.54 -12.69
N ARG A 142 11.98 2.74 -13.14
CA ARG A 142 11.34 3.43 -14.26
C ARG A 142 11.58 2.68 -15.57
N GLN A 143 12.82 2.31 -15.85
CA GLN A 143 13.19 1.60 -17.08
C GLN A 143 12.45 0.25 -17.19
N SER A 144 12.24 -0.45 -16.08
CA SER A 144 11.50 -1.72 -16.06
C SER A 144 9.97 -1.55 -16.05
N GLY A 145 9.46 -0.32 -16.03
CA GLY A 145 8.04 -0.02 -15.96
C GLY A 145 7.39 -0.43 -14.63
N LYS A 146 8.17 -0.62 -13.58
CA LYS A 146 7.68 -0.91 -12.22
C LYS A 146 7.21 0.36 -11.50
N VAL A 147 7.75 1.51 -11.90
CA VAL A 147 7.31 2.83 -11.46
C VAL A 147 7.15 3.72 -12.70
N VAL A 148 6.06 4.48 -12.76
CA VAL A 148 5.77 5.43 -13.84
C VAL A 148 5.47 6.79 -13.24
N TYR A 149 6.10 7.82 -13.79
CA TYR A 149 5.83 9.21 -13.44
C TYR A 149 4.99 9.88 -14.53
N PRO A 150 4.17 10.87 -14.21
CA PRO A 150 3.49 11.67 -15.22
C PRO A 150 4.51 12.41 -16.10
N GLU A 151 4.15 12.61 -17.35
CA GLU A 151 4.93 13.44 -18.29
C GLU A 151 4.71 14.93 -18.03
#